data_59595758903bda2e005ec459a71a5e80
#
_entry.id   59595758903bda2e005ec459a71a5e80
#
_cell.length_a   1.000
_cell.length_b   1.000
_cell.length_c   1.000
_cell.angle_alpha   90.00
_cell.angle_beta   90.00
_cell.angle_gamma   90.00
#
_symmetry.space_group_name_H-M   'P 1'
#
loop_
_entity.id
_entity.type
_entity.pdbx_description
1 polymer ?
#
loop_
_entity_poly.entity_id
_entity_poly.type
_entity_poly.pdbx_seq_one_letter_code
_entity_poly.pdbx_strand_id
1 'polypeptide(L)'
;YTNIEPSMFYNSAMAACQYVKKHYKGNRAYYIGKQGMKDALDQEGFIVDDENPDFVFIGLDKDATYQSYSKALSLNGAKIIGTNNDRILAKPGGFEVGNGSVVDMFEYAANQKSPRIGKPNRAILDLCLEYFGLKEDEIILIGDNLETDIKLGFEQNIETVLVQTGVHKKEDIEQLKIYPTHVVNTLMDL
;
A
#
# COMPACT_ATOMS: atom_id res chain seq x y z
N TYR A 1 -10.06 -0.32 -22.45
CA TYR A 1 -8.81 0.48 -22.38
C TYR A 1 -7.78 -0.18 -23.28
N THR A 2 -7.37 0.48 -24.36
CA THR A 2 -6.54 -0.12 -25.43
C THR A 2 -5.08 0.30 -25.37
N ASN A 3 -4.67 1.19 -24.47
CA ASN A 3 -3.31 1.74 -24.41
C ASN A 3 -2.76 1.75 -22.96
N ILE A 4 -2.84 0.62 -22.25
CA ILE A 4 -2.29 0.51 -20.90
C ILE A 4 -0.91 -0.14 -20.99
N GLU A 5 0.12 0.61 -20.57
CA GLU A 5 1.50 0.17 -20.54
C GLU A 5 1.94 -0.18 -19.10
N PRO A 6 2.85 -1.13 -18.90
CA PRO A 6 3.39 -1.45 -17.57
C PRO A 6 3.93 -0.24 -16.80
N SER A 7 4.49 0.75 -17.50
CA SER A 7 5.00 2.00 -16.92
C SER A 7 3.92 2.89 -16.29
N MET A 8 2.65 2.64 -16.56
CA MET A 8 1.52 3.37 -15.95
C MET A 8 1.13 2.81 -14.58
N PHE A 9 1.74 1.72 -14.13
CA PHE A 9 1.44 1.12 -12.84
C PHE A 9 2.46 1.53 -11.79
N TYR A 10 1.96 2.06 -10.69
CA TYR A 10 2.72 2.32 -9.49
C TYR A 10 2.01 1.66 -8.30
N ASN A 11 2.69 0.81 -7.58
CA ASN A 11 2.08 0.01 -6.52
C ASN A 11 2.75 0.21 -5.16
N SER A 12 2.11 -0.29 -4.11
CA SER A 12 2.57 -0.13 -2.73
C SER A 12 3.91 -0.82 -2.45
N ALA A 13 4.29 -1.86 -3.20
CA ALA A 13 5.61 -2.49 -3.06
C ALA A 13 6.70 -1.57 -3.60
N MET A 14 6.49 -0.96 -4.78
CA MET A 14 7.41 0.04 -5.34
C MET A 14 7.58 1.22 -4.37
N ALA A 15 6.47 1.77 -3.87
CA ALA A 15 6.51 2.85 -2.89
C ALA A 15 7.30 2.49 -1.63
N ALA A 16 7.10 1.28 -1.09
CA ALA A 16 7.81 0.82 0.10
C ALA A 16 9.33 0.69 -0.16
N CYS A 17 9.73 0.13 -1.29
CA CYS A 17 11.14 0.00 -1.67
C CYS A 17 11.79 1.38 -1.85
N GLN A 18 11.15 2.29 -2.58
CA GLN A 18 11.65 3.65 -2.80
C GLN A 18 11.72 4.46 -1.50
N TYR A 19 10.70 4.33 -0.65
CA TYR A 19 10.71 4.95 0.66
C TYR A 19 11.92 4.51 1.49
N VAL A 20 12.15 3.20 1.55
CA VAL A 20 13.27 2.63 2.32
C VAL A 20 14.61 3.14 1.78
N LYS A 21 14.80 3.15 0.47
CA LYS A 21 16.03 3.67 -0.14
C LYS A 21 16.30 5.15 0.17
N LYS A 22 15.25 5.95 0.27
CA LYS A 22 15.37 7.39 0.61
C LYS A 22 15.68 7.63 2.08
N HIS A 23 15.15 6.80 2.97
CA HIS A 23 15.13 7.10 4.41
C HIS A 23 16.03 6.23 5.27
N TYR A 24 16.51 5.09 4.75
CA TYR A 24 17.33 4.14 5.53
C TYR A 24 18.59 3.72 4.77
N LYS A 25 19.58 3.26 5.54
CA LYS A 25 20.79 2.63 5.01
C LYS A 25 20.61 1.12 5.02
N GLY A 26 21.19 0.43 4.05
CA GLY A 26 21.09 -1.00 3.85
C GLY A 26 20.36 -1.33 2.54
N ASN A 27 20.56 -2.56 2.07
CA ASN A 27 19.94 -3.04 0.83
C ASN A 27 19.65 -4.53 0.86
N ARG A 28 19.76 -5.18 2.01
CA ARG A 28 19.44 -6.61 2.17
C ARG A 28 18.00 -6.74 2.67
N ALA A 29 17.18 -7.52 1.98
CA ALA A 29 15.77 -7.63 2.26
C ALA A 29 15.28 -9.07 2.34
N TYR A 30 14.52 -9.39 3.38
CA TYR A 30 13.58 -10.51 3.37
C TYR A 30 12.17 -9.98 3.06
N TYR A 31 11.30 -10.80 2.49
CA TYR A 31 9.95 -10.35 2.20
C TYR A 31 8.89 -11.44 2.34
N ILE A 32 7.71 -11.03 2.76
CA ILE A 32 6.44 -11.72 2.57
C ILE A 32 5.75 -11.04 1.39
N GLY A 33 5.38 -11.81 0.36
CA GLY A 33 4.79 -11.24 -0.85
C GLY A 33 4.93 -12.17 -2.04
N LYS A 34 4.33 -11.77 -3.15
CA LYS A 34 4.38 -12.47 -4.43
C LYS A 34 5.40 -11.84 -5.38
N GLN A 35 5.37 -12.27 -6.64
CA GLN A 35 6.31 -11.82 -7.67
C GLN A 35 6.42 -10.29 -7.76
N GLY A 36 5.30 -9.55 -7.63
CA GLY A 36 5.34 -8.09 -7.67
C GLY A 36 6.15 -7.44 -6.54
N MET A 37 6.27 -8.09 -5.36
CA MET A 37 7.16 -7.62 -4.30
C MET A 37 8.62 -7.87 -4.68
N LYS A 38 8.91 -9.07 -5.22
CA LYS A 38 10.25 -9.37 -5.70
C LYS A 38 10.71 -8.43 -6.81
N ASP A 39 9.85 -8.18 -7.80
CA ASP A 39 10.16 -7.27 -8.91
C ASP A 39 10.46 -5.85 -8.41
N ALA A 40 9.70 -5.36 -7.43
CA ALA A 40 9.95 -4.05 -6.83
C ALA A 40 11.29 -4.00 -6.07
N LEU A 41 11.65 -5.06 -5.35
CA LEU A 41 12.95 -5.17 -4.67
C LEU A 41 14.10 -5.19 -5.68
N ASP A 42 13.98 -5.99 -6.75
CA ASP A 42 14.99 -6.12 -7.79
C ASP A 42 15.19 -4.77 -8.55
N GLN A 43 14.09 -4.10 -8.88
CA GLN A 43 14.10 -2.80 -9.57
C GLN A 43 14.83 -1.74 -8.75
N GLU A 44 14.64 -1.75 -7.43
CA GLU A 44 15.28 -0.81 -6.51
C GLU A 44 16.68 -1.28 -6.03
N GLY A 45 17.17 -2.43 -6.51
CA GLY A 45 18.51 -2.94 -6.23
C GLY A 45 18.68 -3.50 -4.82
N PHE A 46 17.60 -4.03 -4.22
CA PHE A 46 17.69 -4.80 -2.99
C PHE A 46 18.22 -6.21 -3.28
N ILE A 47 19.00 -6.73 -2.35
CA ILE A 47 19.51 -8.11 -2.34
C ILE A 47 18.62 -8.93 -1.43
N VAL A 48 17.96 -9.96 -1.98
CA VAL A 48 17.16 -10.88 -1.16
C VAL A 48 18.08 -11.70 -0.27
N ASP A 49 17.81 -11.66 1.03
CA ASP A 49 18.61 -12.31 2.06
C ASP A 49 17.70 -12.86 3.16
N ASP A 50 17.75 -14.17 3.36
CA ASP A 50 16.90 -14.88 4.31
C ASP A 50 17.61 -15.22 5.63
N GLU A 51 18.85 -14.75 5.81
CA GLU A 51 19.63 -14.97 7.03
C GLU A 51 19.89 -13.66 7.80
N ASN A 52 20.36 -12.62 7.10
CA ASN A 52 20.80 -11.36 7.73
C ASN A 52 20.30 -10.14 6.95
N PRO A 53 18.97 -9.95 6.77
CA PRO A 53 18.44 -8.78 6.08
C PRO A 53 18.51 -7.53 6.96
N ASP A 54 18.60 -6.36 6.31
CA ASP A 54 18.41 -5.05 6.94
C ASP A 54 16.91 -4.77 7.16
N PHE A 55 16.06 -5.30 6.26
CA PHE A 55 14.62 -5.04 6.20
C PHE A 55 13.82 -6.33 6.00
N VAL A 56 12.65 -6.39 6.63
CA VAL A 56 11.61 -7.38 6.39
C VAL A 56 10.40 -6.68 5.80
N PHE A 57 10.19 -6.82 4.49
CA PHE A 57 9.02 -6.26 3.80
C PHE A 57 7.81 -7.17 3.96
N ILE A 58 6.69 -6.57 4.35
CA ILE A 58 5.41 -7.27 4.52
C ILE A 58 4.44 -6.76 3.45
N GLY A 59 4.32 -7.53 2.38
CA GLY A 59 3.34 -7.34 1.31
C GLY A 59 2.24 -8.38 1.36
N LEU A 60 1.20 -8.19 0.55
CA LEU A 60 0.08 -9.13 0.48
C LEU A 60 0.52 -10.46 -0.14
N ASP A 61 0.39 -11.52 0.64
CA ASP A 61 0.57 -12.90 0.20
C ASP A 61 -0.51 -13.80 0.80
N LYS A 62 -1.49 -14.18 -0.01
CA LYS A 62 -2.60 -15.05 0.44
C LYS A 62 -2.18 -16.50 0.68
N ASP A 63 -0.98 -16.89 0.22
CA ASP A 63 -0.42 -18.22 0.42
C ASP A 63 0.65 -18.26 1.53
N ALA A 64 0.87 -17.12 2.20
CA ALA A 64 1.80 -17.06 3.31
C ALA A 64 1.36 -18.00 4.44
N THR A 65 2.33 -18.69 5.01
CA THR A 65 2.11 -19.70 6.05
C THR A 65 2.55 -19.20 7.42
N TYR A 66 2.11 -19.89 8.47
CA TYR A 66 2.62 -19.63 9.82
C TYR A 66 4.15 -19.74 9.88
N GLN A 67 4.74 -20.70 9.13
CA GLN A 67 6.18 -20.88 9.07
C GLN A 67 6.88 -19.68 8.42
N SER A 68 6.33 -19.14 7.29
CA SER A 68 6.91 -17.97 6.64
C SER A 68 6.84 -16.72 7.55
N TYR A 69 5.75 -16.54 8.28
CA TYR A 69 5.63 -15.47 9.27
C TYR A 69 6.61 -15.63 10.43
N SER A 70 6.73 -16.86 10.97
CA SER A 70 7.69 -17.17 12.04
C SER A 70 9.14 -16.94 11.60
N LYS A 71 9.47 -17.32 10.37
CA LYS A 71 10.79 -17.03 9.78
C LYS A 71 11.04 -15.53 9.70
N ALA A 72 10.09 -14.75 9.16
CA ALA A 72 10.23 -13.29 9.08
C ALA A 72 10.44 -12.64 10.45
N LEU A 73 9.71 -13.08 11.48
CA LEU A 73 9.86 -12.60 12.85
C LEU A 73 11.18 -13.04 13.52
N SER A 74 11.78 -14.14 13.08
CA SER A 74 13.06 -14.63 13.62
C SER A 74 14.28 -13.84 13.13
N LEU A 75 14.14 -12.99 12.13
CA LEU A 75 15.20 -12.17 11.55
C LEU A 75 15.48 -10.94 12.42
N ASN A 76 16.12 -11.19 13.55
CA ASN A 76 16.36 -10.18 14.58
C ASN A 76 17.21 -9.02 14.06
N GLY A 77 16.81 -7.81 14.44
CA GLY A 77 17.51 -6.58 14.04
C GLY A 77 17.02 -5.97 12.72
N ALA A 78 16.33 -6.74 11.89
CA ALA A 78 15.76 -6.23 10.65
C ALA A 78 14.57 -5.27 10.93
N LYS A 79 14.47 -4.21 10.13
CA LYS A 79 13.36 -3.26 10.25
C LYS A 79 12.14 -3.77 9.48
N ILE A 80 10.99 -3.82 10.14
CA ILE A 80 9.72 -4.19 9.52
C ILE A 80 9.22 -3.04 8.65
N ILE A 81 8.85 -3.37 7.41
CA ILE A 81 8.34 -2.44 6.40
C ILE A 81 7.03 -3.00 5.81
N GLY A 82 5.91 -2.44 6.23
CA GLY A 82 4.61 -2.74 5.63
C GLY A 82 4.40 -1.96 4.33
N THR A 83 3.87 -2.62 3.30
CA THR A 83 3.65 -1.97 2.00
C THR A 83 2.38 -1.12 1.97
N ASN A 84 1.32 -1.51 2.68
CA ASN A 84 0.07 -0.76 2.76
C ASN A 84 -0.65 -0.99 4.10
N ASN A 85 -1.73 -0.22 4.34
CA ASN A 85 -2.45 -0.23 5.61
C ASN A 85 -3.92 -0.69 5.46
N ASP A 86 -4.29 -1.32 4.35
CA ASP A 86 -5.65 -1.80 4.14
C ASP A 86 -5.98 -2.91 5.13
N ARG A 87 -6.99 -2.68 5.99
CA ARG A 87 -7.42 -3.65 7.01
C ARG A 87 -8.11 -4.85 6.37
N ILE A 88 -8.93 -4.59 5.36
CA ILE A 88 -9.74 -5.57 4.64
C ILE A 88 -9.66 -5.33 3.14
N LEU A 89 -9.95 -6.36 2.36
CA LEU A 89 -10.12 -6.30 0.92
C LEU A 89 -11.54 -6.71 0.56
N ALA A 90 -12.21 -5.95 -0.29
CA ALA A 90 -13.55 -6.31 -0.79
C ALA A 90 -13.47 -7.52 -1.72
N LYS A 91 -14.43 -8.44 -1.58
CA LYS A 91 -14.64 -9.56 -2.50
C LYS A 91 -16.14 -9.84 -2.67
N PRO A 92 -16.55 -10.56 -3.71
CA PRO A 92 -17.94 -10.99 -3.83
C PRO A 92 -18.42 -11.76 -2.59
N GLY A 93 -19.48 -11.26 -1.96
CA GLY A 93 -20.07 -11.87 -0.77
C GLY A 93 -19.37 -11.58 0.56
N GLY A 94 -18.40 -10.62 0.62
CA GLY A 94 -17.80 -10.23 1.89
C GLY A 94 -16.41 -9.59 1.77
N PHE A 95 -15.56 -9.91 2.74
CA PHE A 95 -14.23 -9.34 2.84
C PHE A 95 -13.17 -10.41 3.06
N GLU A 96 -11.94 -10.07 2.73
CA GLU A 96 -10.73 -10.82 3.06
C GLU A 96 -9.82 -9.96 3.93
N VAL A 97 -8.85 -10.60 4.59
CA VAL A 97 -7.82 -9.91 5.38
C VAL A 97 -6.97 -9.04 4.46
N GLY A 98 -6.90 -7.76 4.77
CA GLY A 98 -5.99 -6.83 4.09
C GLY A 98 -4.57 -6.93 4.65
N ASN A 99 -3.60 -6.49 3.86
CA ASN A 99 -2.19 -6.56 4.29
C ASN A 99 -1.88 -5.69 5.51
N GLY A 100 -2.61 -4.59 5.72
CA GLY A 100 -2.46 -3.76 6.93
C GLY A 100 -2.69 -4.54 8.21
N SER A 101 -3.67 -5.47 8.23
CA SER A 101 -3.91 -6.36 9.37
C SER A 101 -2.74 -7.33 9.61
N VAL A 102 -2.08 -7.80 8.54
CA VAL A 102 -0.86 -8.63 8.64
C VAL A 102 0.30 -7.78 9.18
N VAL A 103 0.47 -6.57 8.69
CA VAL A 103 1.49 -5.63 9.18
C VAL A 103 1.31 -5.34 10.67
N ASP A 104 0.07 -5.07 11.13
CA ASP A 104 -0.22 -4.84 12.54
C ASP A 104 0.10 -6.07 13.41
N MET A 105 -0.14 -7.29 12.91
CA MET A 105 0.28 -8.52 13.56
C MET A 105 1.80 -8.57 13.74
N PHE A 106 2.58 -8.23 12.71
CA PHE A 106 4.04 -8.17 12.79
C PHE A 106 4.51 -7.08 13.74
N GLU A 107 3.91 -5.88 13.69
CA GLU A 107 4.23 -4.79 14.61
C GLU A 107 4.01 -5.18 16.07
N TYR A 108 2.90 -5.87 16.34
CA TYR A 108 2.58 -6.36 17.68
C TYR A 108 3.58 -7.43 18.14
N ALA A 109 3.85 -8.43 17.30
CA ALA A 109 4.71 -9.55 17.65
C ALA A 109 6.18 -9.14 17.83
N ALA A 110 6.68 -8.22 17.01
CA ALA A 110 8.06 -7.73 17.07
C ALA A 110 8.25 -6.53 18.01
N ASN A 111 7.17 -5.99 18.59
CA ASN A 111 7.19 -4.73 19.33
C ASN A 111 7.91 -3.60 18.57
N GLN A 112 7.67 -3.52 17.25
CA GLN A 112 8.31 -2.56 16.35
C GLN A 112 7.24 -1.90 15.47
N LYS A 113 7.38 -0.60 15.16
CA LYS A 113 6.48 0.08 14.24
C LYS A 113 7.09 0.18 12.85
N SER A 114 6.29 -0.20 11.85
CA SER A 114 6.55 0.04 10.44
C SER A 114 6.33 1.52 10.10
N PRO A 115 7.13 2.11 9.21
CA PRO A 115 6.80 3.43 8.68
C PRO A 115 5.45 3.38 7.94
N ARG A 116 4.67 4.44 8.06
CA ARG A 116 3.35 4.56 7.41
C ARG A 116 3.54 5.11 5.99
N ILE A 117 3.61 4.20 5.00
CA ILE A 117 3.93 4.53 3.60
C ILE A 117 2.65 4.54 2.75
N GLY A 118 1.87 3.45 2.79
CA GLY A 118 0.67 3.26 1.99
C GLY A 118 -0.46 4.25 2.34
N LYS A 119 -1.45 4.37 1.45
CA LYS A 119 -2.67 5.19 1.67
C LYS A 119 -3.29 4.90 3.06
N PRO A 120 -3.79 5.91 3.78
CA PRO A 120 -3.98 7.31 3.39
C PRO A 120 -2.76 8.22 3.63
N ASN A 121 -1.57 7.67 3.88
CA ASN A 121 -0.42 8.50 4.22
C ASN A 121 0.14 9.21 2.99
N ARG A 122 0.59 10.44 3.18
CA ARG A 122 1.15 11.31 2.16
C ARG A 122 2.33 10.69 1.40
N ALA A 123 3.14 9.87 2.08
CA ALA A 123 4.38 9.31 1.53
C ALA A 123 4.19 8.58 0.19
N ILE A 124 3.13 7.77 0.04
CA ILE A 124 2.87 7.07 -1.23
C ILE A 124 2.52 8.06 -2.35
N LEU A 125 1.83 9.13 -2.04
CA LEU A 125 1.47 10.17 -3.02
C LEU A 125 2.72 10.90 -3.52
N ASP A 126 3.57 11.37 -2.61
CA ASP A 126 4.80 12.07 -2.97
C ASP A 126 5.71 11.22 -3.86
N LEU A 127 5.86 9.93 -3.51
CA LEU A 127 6.65 8.98 -4.29
C LEU A 127 6.03 8.70 -5.67
N CYS A 128 4.71 8.60 -5.74
CA CYS A 128 3.97 8.41 -6.99
C CYS A 128 4.11 9.63 -7.92
N LEU A 129 3.92 10.84 -7.37
CA LEU A 129 4.08 12.08 -8.13
C LEU A 129 5.52 12.24 -8.66
N GLU A 130 6.51 11.93 -7.84
CA GLU A 130 7.91 11.94 -8.26
C GLU A 130 8.19 10.91 -9.36
N TYR A 131 7.67 9.69 -9.22
CA TYR A 131 7.85 8.62 -10.20
C TYR A 131 7.30 9.00 -11.58
N PHE A 132 6.14 9.64 -11.64
CA PHE A 132 5.51 10.07 -12.89
C PHE A 132 5.90 11.48 -13.33
N GLY A 133 6.60 12.25 -12.50
CA GLY A 133 6.94 13.64 -12.77
C GLY A 133 5.74 14.58 -12.79
N LEU A 134 4.70 14.27 -11.99
CA LEU A 134 3.44 15.02 -11.92
C LEU A 134 3.40 15.92 -10.69
N LYS A 135 2.50 16.92 -10.73
CA LYS A 135 2.15 17.79 -9.61
C LYS A 135 0.76 17.46 -9.06
N GLU A 136 0.46 17.95 -7.87
CA GLU A 136 -0.82 17.73 -7.21
C GLU A 136 -2.03 18.30 -7.97
N ASP A 137 -1.84 19.41 -8.67
CA ASP A 137 -2.87 20.07 -9.49
C ASP A 137 -3.09 19.38 -10.86
N GLU A 138 -2.30 18.36 -11.17
CA GLU A 138 -2.41 17.57 -12.40
C GLU A 138 -3.08 16.20 -12.18
N ILE A 139 -3.57 15.91 -10.97
CA ILE A 139 -4.11 14.59 -10.62
C ILE A 139 -5.49 14.64 -9.98
N ILE A 140 -6.21 13.55 -10.14
CA ILE A 140 -7.45 13.23 -9.41
C ILE A 140 -7.28 11.87 -8.78
N LEU A 141 -7.70 11.70 -7.53
CA LEU A 141 -7.67 10.41 -6.85
C LEU A 141 -9.03 9.71 -6.97
N ILE A 142 -9.06 8.56 -7.61
CA ILE A 142 -10.25 7.74 -7.80
C ILE A 142 -10.11 6.46 -7.00
N GLY A 143 -11.07 6.15 -6.14
CA GLY A 143 -11.03 4.94 -5.33
C GLY A 143 -12.37 4.56 -4.73
N ASP A 144 -12.40 3.40 -4.09
CA ASP A 144 -13.61 2.82 -3.50
C ASP A 144 -13.59 2.82 -1.96
N ASN A 145 -12.50 3.28 -1.38
CA ASN A 145 -12.30 3.24 0.07
C ASN A 145 -12.13 4.65 0.64
N LEU A 146 -13.13 5.09 1.46
CA LEU A 146 -13.10 6.39 2.12
C LEU A 146 -11.89 6.54 3.04
N GLU A 147 -11.53 5.48 3.80
CA GLU A 147 -10.49 5.54 4.83
C GLU A 147 -9.05 5.54 4.24
N THR A 148 -8.89 5.21 2.96
CA THR A 148 -7.58 5.17 2.29
C THR A 148 -7.51 6.11 1.09
N ASP A 149 -8.20 5.79 0.00
CA ASP A 149 -8.13 6.54 -1.26
C ASP A 149 -8.63 7.97 -1.11
N ILE A 150 -9.88 8.09 -0.63
CA ILE A 150 -10.55 9.38 -0.53
C ILE A 150 -9.93 10.23 0.58
N LYS A 151 -9.62 9.61 1.72
CA LYS A 151 -8.96 10.30 2.83
C LYS A 151 -7.64 10.92 2.41
N LEU A 152 -6.83 10.21 1.61
CA LEU A 152 -5.57 10.75 1.10
C LEU A 152 -5.78 12.05 0.33
N GLY A 153 -6.73 12.09 -0.62
CA GLY A 153 -7.02 13.31 -1.38
C GLY A 153 -7.68 14.40 -0.52
N PHE A 154 -8.65 14.01 0.31
CA PHE A 154 -9.36 14.93 1.21
C PHE A 154 -8.41 15.69 2.16
N GLU A 155 -7.46 14.99 2.77
CA GLU A 155 -6.46 15.61 3.68
C GLU A 155 -5.43 16.47 2.94
N GLN A 156 -5.24 16.26 1.64
CA GLN A 156 -4.28 17.03 0.82
C GLN A 156 -4.95 18.08 -0.07
N ASN A 157 -6.28 18.25 0.00
CA ASN A 157 -7.08 19.12 -0.86
C ASN A 157 -6.94 18.78 -2.36
N ILE A 158 -6.77 17.50 -2.68
CA ILE A 158 -6.76 16.98 -4.05
C ILE A 158 -8.17 16.49 -4.40
N GLU A 159 -8.59 16.71 -5.63
CA GLU A 159 -9.88 16.25 -6.14
C GLU A 159 -10.02 14.73 -6.05
N THR A 160 -11.17 14.27 -5.55
CA THR A 160 -11.41 12.84 -5.28
C THR A 160 -12.73 12.36 -5.87
N VAL A 161 -12.75 11.13 -6.34
CA VAL A 161 -13.95 10.45 -6.81
C VAL A 161 -14.15 9.14 -6.06
N LEU A 162 -15.21 9.04 -5.27
CA LEU A 162 -15.63 7.78 -4.65
C LEU A 162 -16.42 6.95 -5.67
N VAL A 163 -15.94 5.73 -5.93
CA VAL A 163 -16.61 4.72 -6.77
C VAL A 163 -17.30 3.70 -5.89
N GLN A 164 -18.64 3.57 -6.00
CA GLN A 164 -19.45 2.78 -5.08
C GLN A 164 -19.45 1.26 -5.34
N THR A 165 -18.52 0.74 -6.15
CA THR A 165 -18.45 -0.70 -6.45
C THR A 165 -17.67 -1.52 -5.43
N GLY A 166 -16.90 -0.87 -4.53
CA GLY A 166 -15.99 -1.54 -3.60
C GLY A 166 -16.42 -1.44 -2.12
N VAL A 167 -15.47 -1.01 -1.27
CA VAL A 167 -15.56 -1.10 0.19
C VAL A 167 -16.65 -0.19 0.77
N HIS A 168 -16.64 1.09 0.41
CA HIS A 168 -17.55 2.08 0.98
C HIS A 168 -18.61 2.55 -0.02
N LYS A 169 -19.72 3.05 0.54
CA LYS A 169 -20.85 3.60 -0.20
C LYS A 169 -21.08 5.05 0.23
N LYS A 170 -21.99 5.73 -0.49
CA LYS A 170 -22.35 7.12 -0.19
C LYS A 170 -22.85 7.32 1.23
N GLU A 171 -23.53 6.32 1.77
CA GLU A 171 -24.11 6.34 3.12
C GLU A 171 -23.03 6.39 4.23
N ASP A 172 -21.81 5.92 3.94
CA ASP A 172 -20.71 5.89 4.89
C ASP A 172 -20.03 7.25 5.07
N ILE A 173 -20.24 8.18 4.13
CA ILE A 173 -19.59 9.51 4.10
C ILE A 173 -19.84 10.27 5.39
N GLU A 174 -21.10 10.38 5.81
CA GLU A 174 -21.49 11.13 7.00
C GLU A 174 -20.98 10.49 8.28
N GLN A 175 -20.94 9.17 8.33
CA GLN A 175 -20.43 8.41 9.49
C GLN A 175 -18.93 8.62 9.67
N LEU A 176 -18.18 8.57 8.55
CA LEU A 176 -16.71 8.68 8.57
C LEU A 176 -16.22 10.13 8.49
N LYS A 177 -17.09 11.07 8.09
CA LYS A 177 -16.76 12.49 7.90
C LYS A 177 -15.58 12.71 6.93
N ILE A 178 -15.51 11.87 5.90
CA ILE A 178 -14.53 11.96 4.81
C ILE A 178 -15.32 12.24 3.54
N TYR A 179 -15.15 13.44 2.99
CA TYR A 179 -16.01 13.96 1.92
C TYR A 179 -15.25 13.91 0.58
N PRO A 180 -15.64 12.99 -0.34
CA PRO A 180 -15.15 13.02 -1.71
C PRO A 180 -15.65 14.26 -2.46
N THR A 181 -14.90 14.71 -3.46
CA THR A 181 -15.37 15.78 -4.37
C THR A 181 -16.54 15.30 -5.22
N HIS A 182 -16.46 14.05 -5.69
CA HIS A 182 -17.51 13.42 -6.52
C HIS A 182 -17.81 12.00 -6.02
N VAL A 183 -19.04 11.54 -6.31
CA VAL A 183 -19.48 10.16 -6.04
C VAL A 183 -20.12 9.61 -7.32
N VAL A 184 -19.64 8.47 -7.77
CA VAL A 184 -20.17 7.75 -8.93
C VAL A 184 -20.52 6.31 -8.57
N ASN A 185 -21.47 5.71 -9.30
CA ASN A 185 -21.80 4.30 -9.03
C ASN A 185 -20.70 3.36 -9.54
N THR A 186 -20.17 3.63 -10.74
CA THR A 186 -19.14 2.83 -11.40
C THR A 186 -18.12 3.73 -12.09
N LEU A 187 -16.96 3.18 -12.46
CA LEU A 187 -15.98 3.88 -13.31
C LEU A 187 -16.51 4.22 -14.71
N MET A 188 -17.63 3.62 -15.12
CA MET A 188 -18.27 3.90 -16.41
C MET A 188 -19.10 5.19 -16.38
N ASP A 189 -19.31 5.77 -15.21
CA ASP A 189 -20.06 7.02 -15.02
C ASP A 189 -19.13 8.26 -15.07
N LEU A 190 -17.81 8.03 -15.25
CA LEU A 190 -16.80 9.07 -15.50
C LEU A 190 -16.72 9.40 -16.99
#